data_a00a6ecdafe8b37aebb85132a06bb57a
#
_entry.id   a00a6ecdafe8b37aebb85132a06bb57a
#
_cell.length_a   1.000
_cell.length_b   1.000
_cell.length_c   1.000
_cell.angle_alpha   90.00
_cell.angle_beta   90.00
_cell.angle_gamma   90.00
#
_symmetry.space_group_name_H-M   'P 1'
#
loop_
_entity.id
_entity.type
_entity.pdbx_description
1 polymer ?
#
loop_
_entity_poly.entity_id
_entity_poly.type
_entity_poly.pdbx_seq_one_letter_code
_entity_poly.pdbx_strand_id
1 'polypeptide(L)'
;MQHIDLTTMITESRNQASLTIDQLTTIDMLKVINEEDKKVAFAVEKQLPQIAQAVDKIVEAFQQQGRLIYIGAGTSGRLGILDASECPPTYGTPAEQIMGIIAGGTPAIFKAVENAEDKPEQGQADLQSIQFNYKDILVGIAASGRTPYVIGAMEYAKSQGATVISLCCNPNAPMIGLADIAITPIVGAEVITGSSRMKAGTAQKLVLNMLTTASMIKIGKVFSNLMVDVEASNAKLIERQIQIVIEATSCSRQQAINALEQCNRQCKTAIIMLLMQISAEQAMTLLNENRGMIAHVLANKRDEYLSK
;
A
#
# COMPACT_ATOMS: atom_id res chain seq x y z
N MET A 1 26.16 6.53 -24.90
CA MET A 1 24.78 6.25 -24.53
C MET A 1 24.49 4.79 -24.86
N GLN A 2 24.06 3.98 -23.90
CA GLN A 2 23.60 2.62 -24.20
C GLN A 2 22.31 2.73 -25.04
N HIS A 3 22.26 1.98 -26.14
CA HIS A 3 21.06 1.90 -26.98
C HIS A 3 19.99 1.11 -26.21
N ILE A 4 18.91 1.79 -25.80
CA ILE A 4 17.75 1.15 -25.16
C ILE A 4 16.78 0.75 -26.28
N ASP A 5 16.56 -0.54 -26.43
CA ASP A 5 15.54 -1.06 -27.37
C ASP A 5 14.15 -0.94 -26.76
N LEU A 6 13.41 0.09 -27.16
CA LEU A 6 12.05 0.34 -26.72
C LEU A 6 11.03 -0.60 -27.37
N THR A 7 11.38 -1.27 -28.47
CA THR A 7 10.43 -2.13 -29.23
C THR A 7 10.02 -3.36 -28.45
N THR A 8 10.81 -3.78 -27.46
CA THR A 8 10.54 -4.94 -26.59
C THR A 8 9.65 -4.60 -25.40
N MET A 9 9.31 -3.32 -25.19
CA MET A 9 8.52 -2.86 -24.06
C MET A 9 7.07 -2.63 -24.44
N ILE A 10 6.14 -3.34 -23.78
CA ILE A 10 4.69 -3.20 -24.03
C ILE A 10 4.24 -1.77 -23.70
N THR A 11 4.79 -1.16 -22.65
CA THR A 11 4.46 0.23 -22.24
C THR A 11 4.89 1.29 -23.27
N GLU A 12 5.83 0.97 -24.16
CA GLU A 12 6.32 1.85 -25.22
C GLU A 12 5.69 1.55 -26.59
N SER A 13 4.89 0.49 -26.69
CA SER A 13 4.23 0.14 -27.94
C SER A 13 3.05 1.07 -28.22
N ARG A 14 2.68 1.21 -29.53
CA ARG A 14 1.52 2.02 -29.93
C ARG A 14 0.21 1.29 -29.66
N ASN A 15 -0.75 1.97 -29.05
CA ASN A 15 -2.08 1.43 -28.81
C ASN A 15 -2.92 1.56 -30.11
N GLN A 16 -3.39 0.44 -30.62
CA GLN A 16 -4.17 0.41 -31.86
C GLN A 16 -5.53 1.11 -31.73
N ALA A 17 -6.12 1.12 -30.54
CA ALA A 17 -7.41 1.77 -30.30
C ALA A 17 -7.32 3.31 -30.30
N SER A 18 -6.12 3.88 -30.21
CA SER A 18 -5.92 5.32 -30.08
C SER A 18 -5.08 5.95 -31.19
N LEU A 19 -4.89 5.22 -32.32
CA LEU A 19 -4.03 5.72 -33.41
C LEU A 19 -4.47 7.07 -34.00
N THR A 20 -5.76 7.37 -33.98
CA THR A 20 -6.38 8.59 -34.51
C THR A 20 -7.05 9.43 -33.42
N ILE A 21 -6.63 9.30 -32.17
CA ILE A 21 -7.30 9.92 -31.01
C ILE A 21 -7.32 11.45 -31.11
N ASP A 22 -6.30 12.05 -31.73
CA ASP A 22 -6.15 13.48 -31.97
C ASP A 22 -7.21 14.05 -32.95
N GLN A 23 -7.88 13.19 -33.72
CA GLN A 23 -8.92 13.56 -34.69
C GLN A 23 -10.35 13.35 -34.15
N LEU A 24 -10.50 12.80 -32.97
CA LEU A 24 -11.79 12.47 -32.37
C LEU A 24 -12.46 13.69 -31.71
N THR A 25 -13.79 13.64 -31.61
CA THR A 25 -14.49 14.57 -30.73
C THR A 25 -14.10 14.33 -29.28
N THR A 26 -14.24 15.33 -28.42
CA THR A 26 -13.89 15.19 -26.99
C THR A 26 -14.59 13.98 -26.35
N ILE A 27 -15.88 13.77 -26.62
CA ILE A 27 -16.62 12.63 -26.03
C ILE A 27 -16.09 11.30 -26.53
N ASP A 28 -15.72 11.18 -27.81
CA ASP A 28 -15.23 9.93 -28.35
C ASP A 28 -13.79 9.67 -27.89
N MET A 29 -12.96 10.70 -27.76
CA MET A 29 -11.66 10.61 -27.11
C MET A 29 -11.76 10.07 -25.68
N LEU A 30 -12.69 10.61 -24.87
CA LEU A 30 -12.90 10.16 -23.49
C LEU A 30 -13.44 8.71 -23.44
N LYS A 31 -14.26 8.28 -24.40
CA LYS A 31 -14.68 6.88 -24.50
C LYS A 31 -13.50 5.95 -24.73
N VAL A 32 -12.58 6.29 -25.65
CA VAL A 32 -11.38 5.49 -25.92
C VAL A 32 -10.53 5.37 -24.65
N ILE A 33 -10.27 6.47 -23.95
CA ILE A 33 -9.52 6.47 -22.69
C ILE A 33 -10.21 5.57 -21.67
N ASN A 34 -11.50 5.73 -21.45
CA ASN A 34 -12.24 4.97 -20.44
C ASN A 34 -12.29 3.46 -20.75
N GLU A 35 -12.43 3.07 -22.04
CA GLU A 35 -12.40 1.65 -22.43
C GLU A 35 -11.03 1.01 -22.17
N GLU A 36 -9.95 1.77 -22.36
CA GLU A 36 -8.60 1.31 -21.99
C GLU A 36 -8.43 1.20 -20.47
N ASP A 37 -8.93 2.17 -19.71
CA ASP A 37 -8.81 2.17 -18.24
C ASP A 37 -9.56 0.99 -17.59
N LYS A 38 -10.67 0.55 -18.14
CA LYS A 38 -11.42 -0.64 -17.66
C LYS A 38 -10.56 -1.91 -17.64
N LYS A 39 -9.55 -2.02 -18.50
CA LYS A 39 -8.66 -3.19 -18.58
C LYS A 39 -7.73 -3.32 -17.36
N VAL A 40 -7.50 -2.24 -16.62
CA VAL A 40 -6.52 -2.20 -15.54
C VAL A 40 -6.87 -3.15 -14.41
N ALA A 41 -8.13 -3.14 -13.95
CA ALA A 41 -8.57 -4.01 -12.86
C ALA A 41 -8.38 -5.49 -13.20
N PHE A 42 -8.68 -5.90 -14.44
CA PHE A 42 -8.48 -7.28 -14.91
C PHE A 42 -7.00 -7.67 -15.01
N ALA A 43 -6.12 -6.71 -15.31
CA ALA A 43 -4.69 -6.96 -15.31
C ALA A 43 -4.16 -7.18 -13.88
N VAL A 44 -4.65 -6.41 -12.91
CA VAL A 44 -4.32 -6.55 -11.48
C VAL A 44 -4.89 -7.84 -10.91
N GLU A 45 -6.12 -8.23 -11.26
CA GLU A 45 -6.76 -9.48 -10.82
C GLU A 45 -5.87 -10.70 -11.06
N LYS A 46 -5.19 -10.77 -12.20
CA LYS A 46 -4.26 -11.86 -12.53
C LYS A 46 -3.04 -11.93 -11.61
N GLN A 47 -2.78 -10.89 -10.82
CA GLN A 47 -1.65 -10.80 -9.91
C GLN A 47 -2.04 -11.02 -8.44
N LEU A 48 -3.31 -11.30 -8.14
CA LEU A 48 -3.78 -11.51 -6.76
C LEU A 48 -2.98 -12.57 -5.98
N PRO A 49 -2.54 -13.69 -6.57
CA PRO A 49 -1.71 -14.66 -5.84
C PRO A 49 -0.36 -14.06 -5.39
N GLN A 50 0.31 -13.29 -6.25
CA GLN A 50 1.58 -12.62 -5.93
C GLN A 50 1.38 -11.50 -4.91
N ILE A 51 0.29 -10.74 -5.04
CA ILE A 51 -0.09 -9.70 -4.08
C ILE A 51 -0.34 -10.33 -2.71
N ALA A 52 -1.03 -11.47 -2.64
CA ALA A 52 -1.28 -12.19 -1.38
C ALA A 52 0.03 -12.64 -0.71
N GLN A 53 0.97 -13.22 -1.48
CA GLN A 53 2.29 -13.58 -0.97
C GLN A 53 3.06 -12.36 -0.43
N ALA A 54 2.99 -11.23 -1.13
CA ALA A 54 3.62 -9.99 -0.69
C ALA A 54 3.00 -9.47 0.61
N VAL A 55 1.67 -9.49 0.72
CA VAL A 55 0.95 -9.13 1.95
C VAL A 55 1.39 -9.99 3.14
N ASP A 56 1.51 -11.31 2.95
CA ASP A 56 1.94 -12.22 4.01
C ASP A 56 3.36 -11.88 4.49
N LYS A 57 4.29 -11.57 3.56
CA LYS A 57 5.65 -11.12 3.91
C LYS A 57 5.68 -9.77 4.61
N ILE A 58 4.86 -8.82 4.21
CA ILE A 58 4.73 -7.52 4.88
C ILE A 58 4.22 -7.71 6.31
N VAL A 59 3.22 -8.56 6.52
CA VAL A 59 2.71 -8.88 7.86
C VAL A 59 3.77 -9.54 8.74
N GLU A 60 4.53 -10.51 8.22
CA GLU A 60 5.66 -11.12 8.91
C GLU A 60 6.69 -10.05 9.34
N ALA A 61 7.04 -9.12 8.44
CA ALA A 61 7.98 -8.04 8.73
C ALA A 61 7.45 -7.11 9.84
N PHE A 62 6.20 -6.69 9.77
CA PHE A 62 5.59 -5.85 10.82
C PHE A 62 5.58 -6.52 12.19
N GLN A 63 5.34 -7.84 12.26
CA GLN A 63 5.42 -8.62 13.50
C GLN A 63 6.84 -8.66 14.09
N GLN A 64 7.87 -8.50 13.26
CA GLN A 64 9.28 -8.46 13.64
C GLN A 64 9.83 -7.04 13.78
N GLN A 65 8.94 -6.03 13.83
CA GLN A 65 9.30 -4.60 13.88
C GLN A 65 10.06 -4.10 12.63
N GLY A 66 9.90 -4.78 11.51
CA GLY A 66 10.34 -4.31 10.21
C GLY A 66 9.35 -3.32 9.59
N ARG A 67 9.75 -2.71 8.48
CA ARG A 67 9.02 -1.64 7.79
C ARG A 67 8.71 -2.04 6.36
N LEU A 68 7.70 -1.39 5.77
CA LEU A 68 7.42 -1.45 4.33
C LEU A 68 7.97 -0.19 3.66
N ILE A 69 8.91 -0.37 2.75
CA ILE A 69 9.55 0.74 2.04
C ILE A 69 9.20 0.66 0.55
N TYR A 70 8.55 1.70 0.05
CA TYR A 70 8.32 1.92 -1.38
C TYR A 70 9.44 2.74 -1.96
N ILE A 71 9.95 2.35 -3.13
CA ILE A 71 10.96 3.13 -3.86
C ILE A 71 10.61 3.21 -5.34
N GLY A 72 10.65 4.41 -5.92
CA GLY A 72 10.31 4.63 -7.31
C GLY A 72 10.77 5.97 -7.84
N ALA A 73 10.59 6.19 -9.14
CA ALA A 73 10.84 7.47 -9.80
C ALA A 73 9.55 8.03 -10.41
N GLY A 74 9.46 9.34 -10.57
CA GLY A 74 8.34 10.01 -11.24
C GLY A 74 6.97 9.63 -10.64
N THR A 75 6.04 9.17 -11.49
CA THR A 75 4.70 8.74 -11.06
C THR A 75 4.76 7.59 -10.07
N SER A 76 5.62 6.59 -10.30
CA SER A 76 5.74 5.42 -9.42
C SER A 76 6.18 5.82 -8.01
N GLY A 77 7.17 6.70 -7.88
CA GLY A 77 7.61 7.21 -6.57
C GLY A 77 6.53 8.04 -5.87
N ARG A 78 5.79 8.87 -6.62
CA ARG A 78 4.67 9.65 -6.06
C ARG A 78 3.55 8.76 -5.53
N LEU A 79 3.22 7.67 -6.22
CA LEU A 79 2.21 6.71 -5.77
C LEU A 79 2.64 5.98 -4.50
N GLY A 80 3.92 5.62 -4.37
CA GLY A 80 4.47 5.06 -3.13
C GLY A 80 4.36 6.03 -1.95
N ILE A 81 4.68 7.30 -2.16
CA ILE A 81 4.51 8.35 -1.15
C ILE A 81 3.04 8.55 -0.79
N LEU A 82 2.15 8.59 -1.77
CA LEU A 82 0.71 8.74 -1.56
C LEU A 82 0.19 7.63 -0.65
N ASP A 83 0.42 6.36 -1.00
CA ASP A 83 -0.08 5.23 -0.22
C ASP A 83 0.50 5.21 1.21
N ALA A 84 1.80 5.47 1.35
CA ALA A 84 2.45 5.55 2.66
C ALA A 84 1.87 6.66 3.55
N SER A 85 1.60 7.84 2.98
CA SER A 85 1.11 9.01 3.73
C SER A 85 -0.33 8.86 4.25
N GLU A 86 -1.13 7.98 3.65
CA GLU A 86 -2.52 7.74 4.06
C GLU A 86 -2.65 6.69 5.19
N CYS A 87 -1.59 5.94 5.49
CA CYS A 87 -1.63 4.90 6.53
C CYS A 87 -1.69 5.45 7.96
N PRO A 88 -0.92 6.49 8.36
CA PRO A 88 -1.03 7.06 9.70
C PRO A 88 -2.43 7.57 10.04
N PRO A 89 -3.10 8.43 9.25
CA PRO A 89 -4.43 8.93 9.60
C PRO A 89 -5.52 7.86 9.56
N THR A 90 -5.34 6.79 8.76
CA THR A 90 -6.35 5.72 8.59
C THR A 90 -6.21 4.63 9.64
N TYR A 91 -4.99 4.22 9.95
CA TYR A 91 -4.69 3.03 10.75
C TYR A 91 -3.90 3.34 12.03
N GLY A 92 -3.59 4.61 12.32
CA GLY A 92 -2.79 4.99 13.49
C GLY A 92 -1.40 4.33 13.48
N THR A 93 -0.78 4.21 12.31
CA THR A 93 0.57 3.65 12.20
C THR A 93 1.61 4.73 12.45
N PRO A 94 2.78 4.39 13.03
CA PRO A 94 3.93 5.30 12.98
C PRO A 94 4.28 5.64 11.52
N ALA A 95 4.69 6.89 11.27
CA ALA A 95 5.04 7.35 9.91
C ALA A 95 6.20 6.55 9.31
N GLU A 96 7.07 6.02 10.15
CA GLU A 96 8.24 5.23 9.77
C GLU A 96 7.89 3.79 9.39
N GLN A 97 6.71 3.27 9.76
CA GLN A 97 6.32 1.89 9.50
C GLN A 97 6.10 1.62 8.02
N ILE A 98 5.59 2.62 7.29
CA ILE A 98 5.40 2.56 5.83
C ILE A 98 5.94 3.85 5.25
N MET A 99 6.94 3.76 4.39
CA MET A 99 7.65 4.90 3.83
C MET A 99 7.68 4.86 2.30
N GLY A 100 7.53 6.02 1.69
CA GLY A 100 7.73 6.19 0.24
C GLY A 100 8.98 7.03 -0.05
N ILE A 101 9.85 6.51 -0.91
CA ILE A 101 11.08 7.17 -1.36
C ILE A 101 11.00 7.41 -2.87
N ILE A 102 11.37 8.59 -3.30
CA ILE A 102 11.32 8.99 -4.71
C ILE A 102 12.69 9.49 -5.19
N ALA A 103 13.09 9.07 -6.38
CA ALA A 103 14.28 9.61 -7.05
C ALA A 103 14.22 11.13 -7.15
N GLY A 104 15.27 11.81 -6.68
CA GLY A 104 15.32 13.28 -6.61
C GLY A 104 14.72 13.88 -5.34
N GLY A 105 14.26 13.05 -4.39
CA GLY A 105 13.80 13.46 -3.07
C GLY A 105 12.54 14.33 -3.08
N THR A 106 12.33 15.10 -2.00
CA THR A 106 11.12 15.93 -1.82
C THR A 106 10.78 16.85 -3.00
N PRO A 107 11.71 17.52 -3.71
CA PRO A 107 11.38 18.32 -4.89
C PRO A 107 10.68 17.51 -6.01
N ALA A 108 11.03 16.22 -6.15
CA ALA A 108 10.47 15.33 -7.17
C ALA A 108 9.00 14.98 -6.95
N ILE A 109 8.46 15.22 -5.76
CA ILE A 109 7.02 15.07 -5.48
C ILE A 109 6.21 16.06 -6.33
N PHE A 110 6.68 17.31 -6.43
CA PHE A 110 5.94 18.41 -7.03
C PHE A 110 6.30 18.67 -8.50
N LYS A 111 7.55 18.40 -8.90
CA LYS A 111 8.03 18.63 -10.27
C LYS A 111 9.02 17.55 -10.71
N ALA A 112 9.15 17.33 -12.00
CA ALA A 112 10.17 16.43 -12.52
C ALA A 112 11.59 16.93 -12.13
N VAL A 113 12.44 15.98 -11.67
CA VAL A 113 13.87 16.22 -11.46
C VAL A 113 14.59 15.39 -12.51
N GLU A 114 15.22 16.06 -13.45
CA GLU A 114 15.89 15.43 -14.57
C GLU A 114 17.07 14.55 -14.11
N ASN A 115 17.27 13.42 -14.79
CA ASN A 115 18.34 12.45 -14.54
C ASN A 115 18.36 11.84 -13.13
N ALA A 116 17.34 12.07 -12.30
CA ALA A 116 17.28 11.48 -10.95
C ALA A 116 17.08 9.96 -11.00
N GLU A 117 16.36 9.47 -12.02
CA GLU A 117 16.05 8.05 -12.17
C GLU A 117 17.19 7.20 -12.76
N ASP A 118 18.22 7.85 -13.31
CA ASP A 118 19.33 7.18 -14.02
C ASP A 118 20.49 6.80 -13.10
N LYS A 119 20.40 7.05 -11.79
CA LYS A 119 21.49 6.90 -10.81
C LYS A 119 21.23 5.73 -9.86
N PRO A 120 21.73 4.49 -10.13
CA PRO A 120 21.53 3.35 -9.25
C PRO A 120 22.16 3.55 -7.87
N GLU A 121 23.32 4.22 -7.78
CA GLU A 121 24.00 4.52 -6.53
C GLU A 121 23.17 5.42 -5.60
N GLN A 122 22.30 6.28 -6.15
CA GLN A 122 21.41 7.11 -5.34
C GLN A 122 20.31 6.26 -4.69
N GLY A 123 19.77 5.24 -5.38
CA GLY A 123 18.80 4.32 -4.81
C GLY A 123 19.36 3.58 -3.61
N GLN A 124 20.60 3.13 -3.68
CA GLN A 124 21.32 2.55 -2.54
C GLN A 124 21.51 3.58 -1.42
N ALA A 125 21.99 4.79 -1.73
CA ALA A 125 22.25 5.83 -0.73
C ALA A 125 20.98 6.25 0.02
N ASP A 126 19.85 6.34 -0.67
CA ASP A 126 18.56 6.67 -0.06
C ASP A 126 18.10 5.59 0.93
N LEU A 127 18.29 4.30 0.63
CA LEU A 127 18.01 3.21 1.58
C LEU A 127 18.99 3.24 2.77
N GLN A 128 20.26 3.54 2.55
CA GLN A 128 21.24 3.68 3.63
C GLN A 128 20.88 4.82 4.58
N SER A 129 20.38 5.94 4.05
CA SER A 129 20.00 7.11 4.84
C SER A 129 18.90 6.85 5.86
N ILE A 130 18.00 5.88 5.58
CA ILE A 130 16.93 5.44 6.48
C ILE A 130 17.32 4.21 7.30
N GLN A 131 18.59 3.79 7.28
CA GLN A 131 19.08 2.59 7.97
C GLN A 131 18.29 1.33 7.60
N PHE A 132 18.02 1.16 6.28
CA PHE A 132 17.33 -0.03 5.76
C PHE A 132 18.10 -1.31 6.13
N ASN A 133 17.37 -2.36 6.54
CA ASN A 133 17.98 -3.60 7.00
C ASN A 133 17.13 -4.84 6.66
N TYR A 134 17.62 -6.03 7.01
CA TYR A 134 17.05 -7.34 6.66
C TYR A 134 15.61 -7.59 7.16
N LYS A 135 15.13 -6.82 8.14
CA LYS A 135 13.75 -6.94 8.65
C LYS A 135 12.74 -6.19 7.77
N ASP A 136 13.22 -5.23 6.99
CA ASP A 136 12.38 -4.40 6.14
C ASP A 136 11.96 -5.15 4.86
N ILE A 137 10.86 -4.72 4.28
CA ILE A 137 10.42 -5.14 2.94
C ILE A 137 10.64 -3.97 1.98
N LEU A 138 11.31 -4.21 0.87
CA LEU A 138 11.42 -3.24 -0.21
C LEU A 138 10.43 -3.58 -1.33
N VAL A 139 9.63 -2.60 -1.75
CA VAL A 139 8.85 -2.66 -2.99
C VAL A 139 9.45 -1.68 -3.98
N GLY A 140 10.15 -2.19 -4.98
CA GLY A 140 10.63 -1.42 -6.12
C GLY A 140 9.51 -1.20 -7.14
N ILE A 141 9.25 0.05 -7.50
CA ILE A 141 8.12 0.45 -8.36
C ILE A 141 8.63 1.14 -9.61
N ALA A 142 8.44 0.53 -10.78
CA ALA A 142 8.77 1.14 -12.08
C ALA A 142 7.88 0.54 -13.17
N ALA A 143 7.13 1.36 -13.90
CA ALA A 143 6.25 0.87 -14.98
C ALA A 143 7.02 0.09 -16.05
N SER A 144 8.19 0.60 -16.48
CA SER A 144 9.10 -0.08 -17.40
C SER A 144 9.80 -1.30 -16.81
N GLY A 145 9.99 -1.29 -15.47
CA GLY A 145 10.78 -2.27 -14.73
C GLY A 145 12.29 -2.22 -15.02
N ARG A 146 12.80 -1.06 -15.50
CA ARG A 146 14.18 -0.87 -15.93
C ARG A 146 14.87 0.35 -15.29
N THR A 147 14.18 1.11 -14.46
CA THR A 147 14.68 2.35 -13.85
C THR A 147 15.93 2.07 -13.02
N PRO A 148 17.11 2.62 -13.40
CA PRO A 148 18.39 2.31 -12.74
C PRO A 148 18.37 2.59 -11.23
N TYR A 149 17.80 3.73 -10.82
CA TYR A 149 17.62 4.09 -9.42
C TYR A 149 16.91 2.99 -8.61
N VAL A 150 15.81 2.42 -9.15
CA VAL A 150 15.05 1.36 -8.48
C VAL A 150 15.85 0.05 -8.46
N ILE A 151 16.52 -0.29 -9.56
CA ILE A 151 17.36 -1.49 -9.66
C ILE A 151 18.48 -1.44 -8.62
N GLY A 152 19.22 -0.32 -8.50
CA GLY A 152 20.29 -0.17 -7.52
C GLY A 152 19.80 -0.29 -6.07
N ALA A 153 18.61 0.24 -5.77
CA ALA A 153 17.99 0.07 -4.47
C ALA A 153 17.61 -1.39 -4.20
N MET A 154 17.06 -2.11 -5.19
CA MET A 154 16.69 -3.53 -5.05
C MET A 154 17.92 -4.43 -4.86
N GLU A 155 19.02 -4.19 -5.59
CA GLU A 155 20.28 -4.89 -5.43
C GLU A 155 20.86 -4.68 -4.03
N TYR A 156 20.85 -3.44 -3.54
CA TYR A 156 21.29 -3.15 -2.18
C TYR A 156 20.40 -3.85 -1.15
N ALA A 157 19.08 -3.80 -1.26
CA ALA A 157 18.17 -4.47 -0.32
C ALA A 157 18.42 -5.98 -0.27
N LYS A 158 18.65 -6.63 -1.42
CA LYS A 158 19.04 -8.04 -1.47
C LYS A 158 20.37 -8.31 -0.78
N SER A 159 21.36 -7.43 -0.94
CA SER A 159 22.65 -7.56 -0.24
C SER A 159 22.53 -7.48 1.28
N GLN A 160 21.48 -6.81 1.78
CA GLN A 160 21.15 -6.74 3.21
C GLN A 160 20.35 -7.97 3.69
N GLY A 161 19.98 -8.91 2.83
CA GLY A 161 19.16 -10.08 3.16
C GLY A 161 17.66 -9.77 3.36
N ALA A 162 17.20 -8.61 2.90
CA ALA A 162 15.80 -8.21 2.99
C ALA A 162 14.96 -8.86 1.86
N THR A 163 13.66 -9.01 2.10
CA THR A 163 12.72 -9.41 1.06
C THR A 163 12.46 -8.27 0.09
N VAL A 164 12.59 -8.56 -1.19
CA VAL A 164 12.43 -7.59 -2.28
C VAL A 164 11.24 -7.96 -3.15
N ILE A 165 10.34 -7.02 -3.35
CA ILE A 165 9.15 -7.13 -4.20
C ILE A 165 9.33 -6.18 -5.40
N SER A 166 9.03 -6.65 -6.62
CA SER A 166 8.98 -5.79 -7.79
C SER A 166 7.54 -5.51 -8.21
N LEU A 167 7.27 -4.26 -8.60
CA LEU A 167 6.00 -3.84 -9.19
C LEU A 167 6.26 -3.13 -10.52
N CYS A 168 6.01 -3.82 -11.63
CA CYS A 168 6.21 -3.29 -12.98
C CYS A 168 5.11 -3.75 -13.94
N CYS A 169 5.03 -3.15 -15.14
CA CYS A 169 3.99 -3.45 -16.13
C CYS A 169 4.53 -4.08 -17.43
N ASN A 170 5.77 -4.60 -17.41
CA ASN A 170 6.39 -5.31 -18.51
C ASN A 170 6.84 -6.71 -18.07
N PRO A 171 6.51 -7.79 -18.85
CA PRO A 171 6.70 -9.17 -18.40
C PRO A 171 8.18 -9.62 -18.36
N ASN A 172 9.05 -8.97 -19.10
CA ASN A 172 10.48 -9.33 -19.22
C ASN A 172 11.39 -8.23 -18.65
N ALA A 173 10.93 -7.56 -17.59
CA ALA A 173 11.66 -6.47 -16.97
C ALA A 173 12.83 -6.98 -16.11
N PRO A 174 14.03 -6.35 -16.16
CA PRO A 174 15.19 -6.74 -15.36
C PRO A 174 14.91 -6.85 -13.87
N MET A 175 14.09 -5.94 -13.30
CA MET A 175 13.78 -5.97 -11.88
C MET A 175 13.02 -7.22 -11.41
N ILE A 176 12.37 -7.96 -12.33
CA ILE A 176 11.69 -9.23 -12.00
C ILE A 176 12.71 -10.27 -11.51
N GLY A 177 13.86 -10.37 -12.18
CA GLY A 177 14.94 -11.28 -11.80
C GLY A 177 15.63 -10.97 -10.48
N LEU A 178 15.45 -9.75 -9.95
CA LEU A 178 15.99 -9.33 -8.65
C LEU A 178 15.02 -9.58 -7.50
N ALA A 179 13.73 -9.74 -7.80
CA ALA A 179 12.68 -9.81 -6.78
C ALA A 179 12.49 -11.23 -6.25
N ASP A 180 12.14 -11.34 -4.98
CA ASP A 180 11.63 -12.57 -4.36
C ASP A 180 10.16 -12.79 -4.73
N ILE A 181 9.42 -11.69 -4.91
CA ILE A 181 8.03 -11.70 -5.38
C ILE A 181 7.89 -10.65 -6.49
N ALA A 182 7.48 -11.09 -7.68
CA ALA A 182 7.24 -10.20 -8.81
C ALA A 182 5.75 -9.99 -9.04
N ILE A 183 5.29 -8.75 -8.96
CA ILE A 183 3.91 -8.33 -9.26
C ILE A 183 3.95 -7.58 -10.60
N THR A 184 3.35 -8.19 -11.64
CA THR A 184 3.50 -7.68 -13.01
C THR A 184 2.16 -7.57 -13.72
N PRO A 185 1.31 -6.57 -13.37
CA PRO A 185 0.05 -6.33 -14.06
C PRO A 185 0.31 -5.81 -15.47
N ILE A 186 0.02 -6.62 -16.48
CA ILE A 186 0.22 -6.26 -17.89
C ILE A 186 -1.00 -5.50 -18.39
N VAL A 187 -0.89 -4.18 -18.39
CA VAL A 187 -1.99 -3.26 -18.78
C VAL A 187 -2.02 -2.94 -20.29
N GLY A 188 -1.04 -3.44 -21.05
CA GLY A 188 -0.91 -3.14 -22.48
C GLY A 188 -0.37 -1.73 -22.77
N ALA A 189 -0.40 -1.37 -24.06
CA ALA A 189 0.03 -0.05 -24.53
C ALA A 189 -0.85 1.08 -24.00
N GLU A 190 -0.25 2.19 -23.61
CA GLU A 190 -1.00 3.37 -23.15
C GLU A 190 -1.75 4.06 -24.28
N VAL A 191 -2.81 4.77 -23.97
CA VAL A 191 -3.57 5.57 -24.94
C VAL A 191 -2.68 6.60 -25.61
N ILE A 192 -1.79 7.22 -24.87
CA ILE A 192 -0.69 8.03 -25.39
C ILE A 192 0.60 7.24 -25.19
N THR A 193 1.23 6.86 -26.27
CA THR A 193 2.42 5.98 -26.27
C THR A 193 3.47 6.47 -25.29
N GLY A 194 3.95 5.57 -24.43
CA GLY A 194 4.96 5.86 -23.40
C GLY A 194 4.45 6.63 -22.17
N SER A 195 3.18 7.05 -22.13
CA SER A 195 2.63 7.81 -20.99
C SER A 195 2.21 6.91 -19.86
N SER A 196 3.17 6.23 -19.24
CA SER A 196 2.97 5.21 -18.17
C SER A 196 2.36 5.75 -16.87
N ARG A 197 2.12 7.05 -16.77
CA ARG A 197 1.35 7.66 -15.67
C ARG A 197 -0.15 7.28 -15.70
N MET A 198 -0.64 6.73 -16.83
CA MET A 198 -2.05 6.41 -17.04
C MET A 198 -2.39 4.99 -16.53
N LYS A 199 -2.54 3.99 -17.42
CA LYS A 199 -2.93 2.61 -17.02
C LYS A 199 -1.90 1.96 -16.09
N ALA A 200 -0.61 2.09 -16.40
CA ALA A 200 0.43 1.53 -15.55
C ALA A 200 0.42 2.16 -14.15
N GLY A 201 0.32 3.50 -14.06
CA GLY A 201 0.17 4.20 -12.79
C GLY A 201 -1.09 3.77 -12.03
N THR A 202 -2.23 3.62 -12.71
CA THR A 202 -3.48 3.14 -12.10
C THR A 202 -3.32 1.72 -11.55
N ALA A 203 -2.67 0.80 -12.28
CA ALA A 203 -2.39 -0.54 -11.81
C ALA A 203 -1.49 -0.54 -10.58
N GLN A 204 -0.43 0.27 -10.58
CA GLN A 204 0.46 0.44 -9.42
C GLN A 204 -0.32 0.93 -8.20
N LYS A 205 -1.17 1.96 -8.35
CA LYS A 205 -2.03 2.45 -7.26
C LYS A 205 -2.92 1.36 -6.68
N LEU A 206 -3.56 0.56 -7.52
CA LEU A 206 -4.43 -0.54 -7.06
C LEU A 206 -3.64 -1.59 -6.26
N VAL A 207 -2.45 -1.96 -6.74
CA VAL A 207 -1.58 -2.92 -6.05
C VAL A 207 -1.11 -2.37 -4.71
N LEU A 208 -0.59 -1.14 -4.65
CA LEU A 208 -0.10 -0.52 -3.41
C LEU A 208 -1.20 -0.47 -2.35
N ASN A 209 -2.40 -0.02 -2.73
CA ASN A 209 -3.55 0.00 -1.80
C ASN A 209 -3.93 -1.41 -1.31
N MET A 210 -3.79 -2.46 -2.14
CA MET A 210 -4.03 -3.83 -1.70
C MET A 210 -2.96 -4.29 -0.71
N LEU A 211 -1.68 -3.97 -0.96
CA LEU A 211 -0.57 -4.33 -0.06
C LEU A 211 -0.76 -3.75 1.34
N THR A 212 -1.00 -2.44 1.45
CA THR A 212 -1.19 -1.79 2.75
C THR A 212 -2.51 -2.19 3.41
N THR A 213 -3.63 -2.07 2.71
CA THR A 213 -4.95 -2.35 3.28
C THR A 213 -5.06 -3.79 3.79
N ALA A 214 -4.64 -4.79 2.98
CA ALA A 214 -4.70 -6.18 3.40
C ALA A 214 -3.74 -6.47 4.57
N SER A 215 -2.53 -5.87 4.57
CA SER A 215 -1.59 -5.99 5.69
C SER A 215 -2.16 -5.40 6.96
N MET A 216 -2.80 -4.21 6.89
CA MET A 216 -3.44 -3.57 8.05
C MET A 216 -4.61 -4.39 8.59
N ILE A 217 -5.43 -5.01 7.72
CA ILE A 217 -6.48 -5.95 8.13
C ILE A 217 -5.88 -7.14 8.91
N LYS A 218 -4.82 -7.75 8.37
CA LYS A 218 -4.16 -8.93 8.97
C LYS A 218 -3.46 -8.66 10.30
N ILE A 219 -3.01 -7.42 10.55
CA ILE A 219 -2.45 -7.02 11.86
C ILE A 219 -3.49 -6.41 12.80
N GLY A 220 -4.78 -6.53 12.46
CA GLY A 220 -5.89 -6.18 13.36
C GLY A 220 -6.23 -4.70 13.42
N LYS A 221 -5.81 -3.87 12.44
CA LYS A 221 -6.18 -2.45 12.37
C LYS A 221 -7.62 -2.21 11.92
N VAL A 222 -8.32 -3.29 11.54
CA VAL A 222 -9.69 -3.30 11.03
C VAL A 222 -10.52 -4.34 11.79
N PHE A 223 -11.75 -4.01 12.13
CA PHE A 223 -12.76 -4.94 12.66
C PHE A 223 -14.00 -4.90 11.78
N SER A 224 -14.43 -6.04 11.24
CA SER A 224 -15.36 -6.09 10.10
C SER A 224 -14.80 -5.28 8.93
N ASN A 225 -15.40 -4.16 8.55
CA ASN A 225 -14.89 -3.18 7.59
C ASN A 225 -14.64 -1.79 8.22
N LEU A 226 -14.52 -1.73 9.55
CA LEU A 226 -14.34 -0.49 10.32
C LEU A 226 -12.85 -0.28 10.67
N MET A 227 -12.33 0.92 10.43
CA MET A 227 -10.97 1.32 10.78
C MET A 227 -10.87 1.64 12.29
N VAL A 228 -10.65 0.64 13.11
CA VAL A 228 -10.75 0.74 14.58
C VAL A 228 -9.54 1.37 15.28
N ASP A 229 -8.48 1.68 14.53
CA ASP A 229 -7.28 2.38 15.05
C ASP A 229 -7.14 3.81 14.50
N VAL A 230 -8.24 4.40 14.01
CA VAL A 230 -8.23 5.78 13.52
C VAL A 230 -7.86 6.77 14.62
N GLU A 231 -6.91 7.64 14.35
CA GLU A 231 -6.51 8.72 15.28
C GLU A 231 -7.40 9.95 15.11
N ALA A 232 -7.93 10.46 16.23
CA ALA A 232 -8.85 11.61 16.23
C ALA A 232 -8.10 12.93 16.29
N SER A 233 -7.51 13.37 15.19
CA SER A 233 -6.78 14.63 15.09
C SER A 233 -7.65 15.86 14.81
N ASN A 234 -8.93 15.66 14.49
CA ASN A 234 -9.89 16.74 14.20
C ASN A 234 -11.32 16.32 14.53
N ALA A 235 -12.25 17.30 14.53
CA ALA A 235 -13.66 17.08 14.89
C ALA A 235 -14.35 15.98 14.03
N LYS A 236 -14.03 15.90 12.74
CA LYS A 236 -14.58 14.87 11.85
C LYS A 236 -14.12 13.47 12.26
N LEU A 237 -12.86 13.31 12.66
CA LEU A 237 -12.30 12.03 13.09
C LEU A 237 -12.79 11.65 14.49
N ILE A 238 -13.03 12.61 15.37
CA ILE A 238 -13.71 12.40 16.66
C ILE A 238 -15.10 11.81 16.43
N GLU A 239 -15.90 12.41 15.55
CA GLU A 239 -17.23 11.92 15.20
C GLU A 239 -17.16 10.53 14.56
N ARG A 240 -16.19 10.29 13.71
CA ARG A 240 -15.97 8.98 13.10
C ARG A 240 -15.69 7.89 14.15
N GLN A 241 -14.87 8.17 15.18
CA GLN A 241 -14.64 7.22 16.28
C GLN A 241 -15.95 6.84 16.99
N ILE A 242 -16.83 7.81 17.26
CA ILE A 242 -18.12 7.56 17.89
C ILE A 242 -18.99 6.65 17.01
N GLN A 243 -19.06 6.93 15.70
CA GLN A 243 -19.82 6.12 14.76
C GLN A 243 -19.25 4.69 14.65
N ILE A 244 -17.94 4.53 14.59
CA ILE A 244 -17.29 3.21 14.57
C ILE A 244 -17.70 2.37 15.78
N VAL A 245 -17.69 2.96 16.99
CA VAL A 245 -18.09 2.25 18.20
C VAL A 245 -19.57 1.89 18.17
N ILE A 246 -20.44 2.79 17.71
CA ILE A 246 -21.89 2.53 17.55
C ILE A 246 -22.11 1.37 16.57
N GLU A 247 -21.50 1.44 15.39
CA GLU A 247 -21.67 0.42 14.35
C GLU A 247 -21.12 -0.96 14.76
N ALA A 248 -20.01 -0.97 15.50
CA ALA A 248 -19.40 -2.21 15.98
C ALA A 248 -20.17 -2.88 17.12
N THR A 249 -20.93 -2.10 17.94
CA THR A 249 -21.53 -2.60 19.19
C THR A 249 -23.04 -2.46 19.27
N SER A 250 -23.65 -1.73 18.35
CA SER A 250 -25.08 -1.33 18.37
C SER A 250 -25.50 -0.55 19.63
N CYS A 251 -24.54 0.09 20.31
CA CYS A 251 -24.81 0.90 21.51
C CYS A 251 -25.39 2.28 21.15
N SER A 252 -25.95 2.97 22.16
CA SER A 252 -26.35 4.36 21.98
C SER A 252 -25.15 5.29 21.85
N ARG A 253 -25.35 6.46 21.22
CA ARG A 253 -24.31 7.50 21.08
C ARG A 253 -23.67 7.87 22.43
N GLN A 254 -24.50 8.01 23.48
CA GLN A 254 -23.99 8.36 24.80
C GLN A 254 -23.10 7.26 25.39
N GLN A 255 -23.46 6.00 25.19
CA GLN A 255 -22.62 4.87 25.63
C GLN A 255 -21.29 4.83 24.87
N ALA A 256 -21.29 5.09 23.56
CA ALA A 256 -20.07 5.17 22.76
C ALA A 256 -19.13 6.29 23.26
N ILE A 257 -19.68 7.50 23.52
CA ILE A 257 -18.92 8.62 24.05
C ILE A 257 -18.30 8.26 25.40
N ASN A 258 -19.10 7.77 26.33
CA ASN A 258 -18.64 7.40 27.68
C ASN A 258 -17.54 6.32 27.64
N ALA A 259 -17.68 5.30 26.78
CA ALA A 259 -16.69 4.26 26.64
C ALA A 259 -15.37 4.81 26.05
N LEU A 260 -15.44 5.67 25.03
CA LEU A 260 -14.26 6.32 24.45
C LEU A 260 -13.54 7.23 25.45
N GLU A 261 -14.26 7.96 26.30
CA GLU A 261 -13.68 8.79 27.35
C GLU A 261 -12.93 7.95 28.41
N GLN A 262 -13.46 6.79 28.76
CA GLN A 262 -12.86 5.87 29.75
C GLN A 262 -11.58 5.17 29.26
N CYS A 263 -11.33 5.14 27.96
CA CYS A 263 -10.19 4.41 27.37
C CYS A 263 -9.30 5.29 26.47
N ASN A 264 -9.17 6.58 26.78
CA ASN A 264 -8.32 7.53 26.03
C ASN A 264 -8.62 7.51 24.52
N ARG A 265 -9.89 7.40 24.15
CA ARG A 265 -10.40 7.41 22.78
C ARG A 265 -9.90 6.24 21.89
N GLN A 266 -9.51 5.14 22.48
CA GLN A 266 -9.12 3.93 21.76
C GLN A 266 -10.37 3.14 21.34
N CYS A 267 -10.75 3.18 20.06
CA CYS A 267 -11.97 2.52 19.58
C CYS A 267 -11.97 1.01 19.85
N LYS A 268 -10.86 0.31 19.66
CA LYS A 268 -10.76 -1.13 19.97
C LYS A 268 -11.11 -1.44 21.42
N THR A 269 -10.52 -0.68 22.34
CA THR A 269 -10.77 -0.82 23.77
C THR A 269 -12.22 -0.54 24.10
N ALA A 270 -12.78 0.57 23.58
CA ALA A 270 -14.19 0.90 23.78
C ALA A 270 -15.14 -0.17 23.25
N ILE A 271 -14.85 -0.75 22.07
CA ILE A 271 -15.65 -1.84 21.49
C ILE A 271 -15.64 -3.07 22.39
N ILE A 272 -14.46 -3.51 22.87
CA ILE A 272 -14.36 -4.67 23.76
C ILE A 272 -15.03 -4.41 25.12
N MET A 273 -14.87 -3.20 25.70
CA MET A 273 -15.57 -2.81 26.92
C MET A 273 -17.09 -3.00 26.80
N LEU A 274 -17.67 -2.50 25.71
CA LEU A 274 -19.12 -2.54 25.50
C LEU A 274 -19.62 -3.95 25.16
N LEU A 275 -18.94 -4.68 24.29
CA LEU A 275 -19.36 -6.03 23.90
C LEU A 275 -19.22 -7.06 25.02
N MET A 276 -18.23 -6.88 25.92
CA MET A 276 -17.93 -7.82 26.98
C MET A 276 -18.34 -7.33 28.37
N GLN A 277 -18.81 -6.10 28.52
CA GLN A 277 -19.19 -5.46 29.79
C GLN A 277 -18.07 -5.52 30.83
N ILE A 278 -16.85 -5.16 30.43
CA ILE A 278 -15.63 -5.18 31.26
C ILE A 278 -15.00 -3.78 31.34
N SER A 279 -14.05 -3.61 32.26
CA SER A 279 -13.30 -2.35 32.39
C SER A 279 -12.35 -2.10 31.23
N ALA A 280 -11.91 -0.85 31.04
CA ALA A 280 -10.91 -0.48 30.04
C ALA A 280 -9.59 -1.24 30.23
N GLU A 281 -9.14 -1.43 31.47
CA GLU A 281 -7.93 -2.17 31.81
C GLU A 281 -8.01 -3.64 31.37
N GLN A 282 -9.14 -4.31 31.69
CA GLN A 282 -9.40 -5.69 31.26
C GLN A 282 -9.46 -5.79 29.72
N ALA A 283 -10.12 -4.83 29.06
CA ALA A 283 -10.21 -4.79 27.61
C ALA A 283 -8.83 -4.63 26.94
N MET A 284 -7.97 -3.74 27.46
CA MET A 284 -6.59 -3.57 26.98
C MET A 284 -5.76 -4.83 27.19
N THR A 285 -5.87 -5.49 28.34
CA THR A 285 -5.15 -6.74 28.62
C THR A 285 -5.53 -7.81 27.57
N LEU A 286 -6.83 -8.02 27.35
CA LEU A 286 -7.31 -8.99 26.36
C LEU A 286 -6.85 -8.65 24.93
N LEU A 287 -6.87 -7.38 24.54
CA LEU A 287 -6.38 -6.97 23.24
C LEU A 287 -4.88 -7.24 23.09
N ASN A 288 -4.06 -6.97 24.11
CA ASN A 288 -2.62 -7.23 24.09
C ASN A 288 -2.32 -8.73 23.97
N GLU A 289 -3.00 -9.58 24.72
CA GLU A 289 -2.89 -11.03 24.66
C GLU A 289 -3.30 -11.60 23.30
N ASN A 290 -4.18 -10.90 22.58
CA ASN A 290 -4.68 -11.27 21.25
C ASN A 290 -4.12 -10.44 20.11
N ARG A 291 -2.92 -9.84 20.28
CA ARG A 291 -2.21 -9.04 19.26
C ARG A 291 -3.04 -7.88 18.70
N GLY A 292 -3.90 -7.29 19.51
CA GLY A 292 -4.78 -6.19 19.12
C GLY A 292 -5.95 -6.59 18.21
N MET A 293 -6.24 -7.89 18.04
CA MET A 293 -7.30 -8.39 17.16
C MET A 293 -8.61 -8.60 17.91
N ILE A 294 -9.59 -7.72 17.73
CA ILE A 294 -10.93 -7.82 18.33
C ILE A 294 -11.57 -9.19 18.04
N ALA A 295 -11.48 -9.66 16.80
CA ALA A 295 -12.08 -10.92 16.40
C ALA A 295 -11.54 -12.12 17.23
N HIS A 296 -10.25 -12.13 17.54
CA HIS A 296 -9.63 -13.18 18.35
C HIS A 296 -10.08 -13.11 19.82
N VAL A 297 -10.17 -11.89 20.38
CA VAL A 297 -10.71 -11.70 21.75
C VAL A 297 -12.12 -12.26 21.87
N LEU A 298 -12.98 -11.98 20.88
CA LEU A 298 -14.37 -12.45 20.89
C LEU A 298 -14.49 -13.96 20.65
N ALA A 299 -13.66 -14.56 19.81
CA ALA A 299 -13.65 -16.00 19.54
C ALA A 299 -13.21 -16.80 20.76
N ASN A 300 -12.11 -16.42 21.40
CA ASN A 300 -11.58 -17.12 22.60
C ASN A 300 -12.60 -17.15 23.75
N LYS A 301 -13.40 -16.10 23.91
CA LYS A 301 -14.45 -16.08 24.94
C LYS A 301 -15.65 -16.95 24.59
N ARG A 302 -15.98 -17.10 23.33
CA ARG A 302 -17.04 -18.02 22.90
C ARG A 302 -16.69 -19.47 23.21
N ASP A 303 -15.42 -19.84 23.02
CA ASP A 303 -14.91 -21.18 23.31
C ASP A 303 -14.85 -21.45 24.82
N GLU A 304 -14.54 -20.48 25.68
CA GLU A 304 -14.63 -20.59 27.14
C GLU A 304 -16.07 -20.81 27.63
N TYR A 305 -17.08 -20.25 26.95
CA TYR A 305 -18.49 -20.46 27.29
C TYR A 305 -19.01 -21.83 26.86
N LEU A 306 -18.48 -22.38 25.75
CA LEU A 306 -18.87 -23.69 25.23
C LEU A 306 -18.17 -24.87 25.96
N SER A 307 -17.10 -24.59 26.70
CA SER A 307 -16.32 -25.55 27.46
C SER A 307 -16.73 -25.68 28.95
N LYS A 308 -17.70 -24.88 29.41
CA LYS A 308 -18.33 -24.91 30.73
C LYS A 308 -19.74 -25.47 30.66
#